data_07d7227bcc504f25c4840a587ea8b15c
#
_entry.id   07d7227bcc504f25c4840a587ea8b15c
#
_cell.length_a   1.000
_cell.length_b   1.000
_cell.length_c   1.000
_cell.angle_alpha   90.00
_cell.angle_beta   90.00
_cell.angle_gamma   90.00
#
_symmetry.space_group_name_H-M   'P 1'
#
loop_
_entity.id
_entity.type
_entity.pdbx_description
1 polymer ?
#
loop_
_entity_poly.entity_id
_entity_poly.type
_entity_poly.pdbx_seq_one_letter_code
_entity_poly.pdbx_strand_id
1 'polypeptide(L)'
;MTDSKEISLLLVTDIHKKLEALQKLTQHCKTTGYKPDYIICNGDFVGISQGGQGNQEVIASAEKEITALIHELENICDKVIYVPGNHDTSTMYDEVPVQLTEKSINLHMKTFKLDDDLILLGVGGSISSPSTSEVNIHSYHIDNWDNIEWKGYPYMNDINKPLFAPCDKLFGVALTKAWDTLVPNDNSKVILITHNGPFSCDTTNAISGSSSKVIYSGSLELDEFIINHNDRIIANIHGHTHQGKGMGRMNKTEIINVGDAQNGHWGKVVLVKNKNTNYEWCFKRIDRCTLKD
;
A
#
# COMPACT_ATOMS: atom_id res chain seq x y z
N MET A 1 -33.04 -15.22 8.79
CA MET A 1 -31.63 -15.19 8.40
C MET A 1 -31.21 -13.74 8.34
N THR A 2 -30.24 -13.33 9.12
CA THR A 2 -29.84 -11.92 9.20
C THR A 2 -28.88 -11.66 8.06
N ASP A 3 -29.29 -10.87 7.05
CA ASP A 3 -28.43 -10.42 5.96
C ASP A 3 -27.28 -9.57 6.53
N SER A 4 -26.17 -10.20 6.84
CA SER A 4 -24.91 -9.51 7.11
C SER A 4 -24.31 -9.11 5.77
N LYS A 5 -24.04 -7.82 5.55
CA LYS A 5 -23.32 -7.37 4.38
C LYS A 5 -21.88 -7.86 4.46
N GLU A 6 -21.39 -8.53 3.42
CA GLU A 6 -20.01 -8.97 3.29
C GLU A 6 -19.33 -8.25 2.12
N ILE A 7 -18.03 -7.97 2.25
CA ILE A 7 -17.20 -7.42 1.20
C ILE A 7 -15.94 -8.28 1.12
N SER A 8 -15.63 -8.79 -0.06
CA SER A 8 -14.46 -9.62 -0.34
C SER A 8 -13.41 -8.84 -1.12
N LEU A 9 -12.20 -8.77 -0.56
CA LEU A 9 -11.05 -8.11 -1.17
C LEU A 9 -10.01 -9.16 -1.60
N LEU A 10 -9.47 -9.02 -2.80
CA LEU A 10 -8.24 -9.65 -3.24
C LEU A 10 -7.10 -8.67 -3.04
N LEU A 11 -6.06 -9.05 -2.30
CA LEU A 11 -4.89 -8.23 -2.03
C LEU A 11 -3.70 -8.70 -2.85
N VAL A 12 -3.06 -7.76 -3.54
CA VAL A 12 -1.87 -7.99 -4.38
C VAL A 12 -0.88 -6.84 -4.12
N THR A 13 0.41 -7.12 -4.09
CA THR A 13 1.46 -6.11 -3.96
C THR A 13 2.77 -6.58 -4.56
N ASP A 14 3.68 -5.67 -4.87
CA ASP A 14 5.06 -5.97 -5.26
C ASP A 14 5.12 -6.97 -6.45
N ILE A 15 4.51 -6.56 -7.57
CA ILE A 15 4.38 -7.39 -8.79
C ILE A 15 5.70 -7.43 -9.58
N HIS A 16 6.44 -6.30 -9.58
CA HIS A 16 7.76 -6.17 -10.23
C HIS A 16 7.82 -6.78 -11.64
N LYS A 17 6.89 -6.35 -12.51
CA LYS A 17 6.80 -6.79 -13.92
C LYS A 17 6.45 -8.26 -14.16
N LYS A 18 6.11 -9.04 -13.12
CA LYS A 18 5.82 -10.48 -13.24
C LYS A 18 4.38 -10.74 -13.71
N LEU A 19 4.10 -10.43 -14.97
CA LEU A 19 2.79 -10.68 -15.59
C LEU A 19 2.37 -12.16 -15.46
N GLU A 20 3.30 -13.11 -15.61
CA GLU A 20 3.04 -14.53 -15.48
C GLU A 20 2.49 -14.92 -14.10
N ALA A 21 2.96 -14.25 -13.02
CA ALA A 21 2.43 -14.49 -11.68
C ALA A 21 0.95 -14.06 -11.59
N LEU A 22 0.59 -12.92 -12.19
CA LEU A 22 -0.80 -12.47 -12.26
C LEU A 22 -1.65 -13.39 -13.13
N GLN A 23 -1.14 -13.90 -14.26
CA GLN A 23 -1.85 -14.85 -15.11
C GLN A 23 -2.14 -16.15 -14.35
N LYS A 24 -1.19 -16.66 -13.57
CA LYS A 24 -1.42 -17.80 -12.67
C LYS A 24 -2.50 -17.49 -11.64
N LEU A 25 -2.50 -16.29 -11.06
CA LEU A 25 -3.53 -15.84 -10.10
C LEU A 25 -4.92 -15.75 -10.77
N THR A 26 -4.99 -15.16 -11.96
CA THR A 26 -6.22 -15.09 -12.76
C THR A 26 -6.77 -16.50 -13.03
N GLN A 27 -5.92 -17.42 -13.45
CA GLN A 27 -6.31 -18.81 -13.70
C GLN A 27 -6.77 -19.50 -12.40
N HIS A 28 -6.09 -19.27 -11.28
CA HIS A 28 -6.52 -19.79 -9.98
C HIS A 28 -7.91 -19.28 -9.59
N CYS A 29 -8.17 -17.97 -9.72
CA CYS A 29 -9.49 -17.39 -9.43
C CYS A 29 -10.58 -18.00 -10.32
N LYS A 30 -10.31 -18.17 -11.63
CA LYS A 30 -11.24 -18.84 -12.58
C LYS A 30 -11.52 -20.28 -12.18
N THR A 31 -10.49 -21.04 -11.85
CA THR A 31 -10.60 -22.48 -11.52
C THR A 31 -11.35 -22.71 -10.21
N THR A 32 -11.11 -21.85 -9.21
CA THR A 32 -11.76 -21.94 -7.88
C THR A 32 -13.14 -21.27 -7.84
N GLY A 33 -13.51 -20.52 -8.85
CA GLY A 33 -14.73 -19.71 -8.88
C GLY A 33 -14.65 -18.50 -7.89
N TYR A 34 -13.46 -18.13 -7.42
CA TYR A 34 -13.30 -16.99 -6.52
C TYR A 34 -13.49 -15.66 -7.27
N LYS A 35 -14.45 -14.86 -6.81
CA LYS A 35 -14.78 -13.55 -7.37
C LYS A 35 -14.75 -12.53 -6.23
N PRO A 36 -13.68 -11.72 -6.11
CA PRO A 36 -13.65 -10.63 -5.14
C PRO A 36 -14.55 -9.48 -5.59
N ASP A 37 -15.04 -8.68 -4.63
CA ASP A 37 -15.77 -7.44 -4.93
C ASP A 37 -14.83 -6.34 -5.39
N TYR A 38 -13.58 -6.36 -4.88
CA TYR A 38 -12.52 -5.40 -5.20
C TYR A 38 -11.15 -6.09 -5.19
N ILE A 39 -10.25 -5.57 -6.01
CA ILE A 39 -8.81 -5.85 -5.92
C ILE A 39 -8.13 -4.65 -5.33
N ILE A 40 -7.31 -4.85 -4.29
CA ILE A 40 -6.45 -3.82 -3.70
C ILE A 40 -5.01 -4.14 -4.07
N CYS A 41 -4.35 -3.21 -4.77
CA CYS A 41 -2.95 -3.35 -5.11
C CYS A 41 -2.11 -2.28 -4.40
N ASN A 42 -1.12 -2.73 -3.61
CA ASN A 42 -0.33 -1.84 -2.75
C ASN A 42 0.97 -1.36 -3.43
N GLY A 43 1.01 -1.30 -4.76
CA GLY A 43 2.11 -0.70 -5.51
C GLY A 43 3.24 -1.66 -5.88
N ASP A 44 4.33 -1.07 -6.37
CA ASP A 44 5.47 -1.74 -6.97
C ASP A 44 5.06 -2.69 -8.11
N PHE A 45 4.30 -2.14 -9.06
CA PHE A 45 3.95 -2.83 -10.31
C PHE A 45 5.18 -3.14 -11.15
N VAL A 46 6.10 -2.17 -11.21
CA VAL A 46 7.32 -2.26 -12.01
C VAL A 46 8.56 -2.11 -11.14
N GLY A 47 9.70 -1.78 -11.71
CA GLY A 47 10.96 -1.62 -10.99
C GLY A 47 11.78 -0.47 -11.59
N ILE A 48 11.27 0.76 -11.55
CA ILE A 48 12.02 1.92 -12.01
C ILE A 48 13.02 2.31 -10.92
N SER A 49 14.28 2.45 -11.30
CA SER A 49 15.29 3.04 -10.43
C SER A 49 15.05 4.54 -10.26
N GLN A 50 15.51 5.13 -9.16
CA GLN A 50 15.39 6.57 -8.92
C GLN A 50 15.96 7.41 -10.08
N GLY A 51 17.07 6.99 -10.69
CA GLY A 51 17.64 7.67 -11.87
C GLY A 51 16.77 7.62 -13.14
N GLY A 52 15.86 6.65 -13.23
CA GLY A 52 14.90 6.53 -14.33
C GLY A 52 13.68 7.43 -14.22
N GLN A 53 13.37 7.95 -13.03
CA GLN A 53 12.17 8.77 -12.77
C GLN A 53 12.17 10.13 -13.52
N GLY A 54 13.31 10.62 -13.95
CA GLY A 54 13.42 11.83 -14.78
C GLY A 54 13.41 11.57 -16.29
N ASN A 55 13.39 10.32 -16.75
CA ASN A 55 13.45 9.96 -18.15
C ASN A 55 12.07 9.63 -18.72
N GLN A 56 11.55 10.47 -19.62
CA GLN A 56 10.21 10.35 -20.20
C GLN A 56 10.00 9.02 -20.96
N GLU A 57 11.03 8.50 -21.65
CA GLU A 57 10.92 7.23 -22.36
C GLU A 57 10.81 6.05 -21.39
N VAL A 58 11.57 6.09 -20.28
CA VAL A 58 11.50 5.09 -19.22
C VAL A 58 10.11 5.13 -18.55
N ILE A 59 9.61 6.32 -18.23
CA ILE A 59 8.28 6.51 -17.64
C ILE A 59 7.21 5.96 -18.58
N ALA A 60 7.20 6.38 -19.86
CA ALA A 60 6.20 5.92 -20.82
C ALA A 60 6.23 4.41 -21.08
N SER A 61 7.43 3.80 -21.07
CA SER A 61 7.56 2.33 -21.15
C SER A 61 6.99 1.65 -19.92
N ALA A 62 7.27 2.16 -18.73
CA ALA A 62 6.78 1.60 -17.48
C ALA A 62 5.26 1.72 -17.34
N GLU A 63 4.67 2.84 -17.75
CA GLU A 63 3.22 3.04 -17.75
C GLU A 63 2.51 2.03 -18.64
N LYS A 64 3.08 1.66 -19.81
CA LYS A 64 2.55 0.59 -20.65
C LYS A 64 2.60 -0.76 -19.95
N GLU A 65 3.71 -1.07 -19.25
CA GLU A 65 3.85 -2.29 -18.48
C GLU A 65 2.83 -2.33 -17.33
N ILE A 66 2.70 -1.24 -16.55
CA ILE A 66 1.72 -1.14 -15.47
C ILE A 66 0.29 -1.33 -16.01
N THR A 67 -0.03 -0.67 -17.13
CA THR A 67 -1.34 -0.81 -17.80
C THR A 67 -1.64 -2.27 -18.13
N ALA A 68 -0.66 -3.01 -18.66
CA ALA A 68 -0.84 -4.44 -18.97
C ALA A 68 -1.07 -5.28 -17.71
N LEU A 69 -0.37 -4.98 -16.61
CA LEU A 69 -0.54 -5.66 -15.33
C LEU A 69 -1.93 -5.38 -14.72
N ILE A 70 -2.40 -4.13 -14.78
CA ILE A 70 -3.74 -3.76 -14.31
C ILE A 70 -4.81 -4.44 -15.16
N HIS A 71 -4.68 -4.48 -16.48
CA HIS A 71 -5.61 -5.22 -17.34
C HIS A 71 -5.68 -6.70 -16.99
N GLU A 72 -4.54 -7.32 -16.59
CA GLU A 72 -4.57 -8.71 -16.13
C GLU A 72 -5.36 -8.86 -14.81
N LEU A 73 -5.23 -7.92 -13.88
CA LEU A 73 -6.05 -7.89 -12.66
C LEU A 73 -7.53 -7.65 -12.98
N GLU A 74 -7.85 -6.80 -13.94
CA GLU A 74 -9.22 -6.54 -14.40
C GLU A 74 -9.90 -7.80 -14.99
N ASN A 75 -9.15 -8.79 -15.46
CA ASN A 75 -9.69 -10.11 -15.85
C ASN A 75 -10.24 -10.92 -14.67
N ILE A 76 -9.89 -10.55 -13.42
CA ILE A 76 -10.41 -11.17 -12.20
C ILE A 76 -11.61 -10.35 -11.69
N CYS A 77 -11.45 -9.03 -11.60
CA CYS A 77 -12.47 -8.10 -11.10
C CYS A 77 -12.29 -6.72 -11.73
N ASP A 78 -13.37 -6.14 -12.23
CA ASP A 78 -13.39 -4.81 -12.86
C ASP A 78 -13.01 -3.64 -11.93
N LYS A 79 -12.96 -3.87 -10.62
CA LYS A 79 -12.71 -2.85 -9.62
C LYS A 79 -11.31 -3.01 -9.03
N VAL A 80 -10.31 -2.52 -9.73
CA VAL A 80 -8.91 -2.49 -9.28
C VAL A 80 -8.62 -1.13 -8.65
N ILE A 81 -8.33 -1.13 -7.35
CA ILE A 81 -7.97 0.06 -6.57
C ILE A 81 -6.52 -0.09 -6.16
N TYR A 82 -5.71 0.93 -6.37
CA TYR A 82 -4.27 0.83 -6.09
C TYR A 82 -3.69 2.11 -5.51
N VAL A 83 -2.58 1.97 -4.81
CA VAL A 83 -1.65 3.06 -4.52
C VAL A 83 -0.33 2.77 -5.25
N PRO A 84 0.42 3.78 -5.72
CA PRO A 84 1.74 3.55 -6.28
C PRO A 84 2.76 3.18 -5.19
N GLY A 85 3.74 2.37 -5.55
CA GLY A 85 4.92 2.06 -4.74
C GLY A 85 6.14 2.90 -5.15
N ASN A 86 7.25 2.77 -4.44
CA ASN A 86 8.45 3.58 -4.71
C ASN A 86 9.20 3.20 -5.99
N HIS A 87 8.86 2.08 -6.60
CA HIS A 87 9.39 1.64 -7.90
C HIS A 87 8.45 1.92 -9.08
N ASP A 88 7.32 2.56 -8.84
CA ASP A 88 6.37 2.96 -9.88
C ASP A 88 6.71 4.35 -10.46
N THR A 89 5.98 4.82 -11.47
CA THR A 89 6.26 6.09 -12.13
C THR A 89 5.88 7.30 -11.28
N SER A 90 6.70 8.37 -11.37
CA SER A 90 6.43 9.64 -10.67
C SER A 90 5.09 10.27 -11.06
N THR A 91 4.62 10.06 -12.27
CA THR A 91 3.34 10.55 -12.79
C THR A 91 2.11 10.00 -12.05
N MET A 92 2.27 8.87 -11.36
CA MET A 92 1.19 8.30 -10.53
C MET A 92 0.97 9.07 -9.21
N TYR A 93 1.90 9.96 -8.84
CA TYR A 93 1.85 10.79 -7.64
C TYR A 93 1.40 12.22 -7.90
N ASP A 94 1.20 12.60 -9.15
CA ASP A 94 0.76 13.95 -9.51
C ASP A 94 -0.67 14.21 -8.99
N GLU A 95 -1.01 15.47 -8.79
CA GLU A 95 -2.36 15.91 -8.41
C GLU A 95 -3.42 15.38 -9.39
N VAL A 96 -3.07 15.36 -10.68
CA VAL A 96 -3.84 14.70 -11.74
C VAL A 96 -3.00 13.53 -12.26
N PRO A 97 -3.07 12.35 -11.60
CA PRO A 97 -2.23 11.24 -11.97
C PRO A 97 -2.57 10.68 -13.35
N VAL A 98 -1.60 10.05 -13.97
CA VAL A 98 -1.81 9.33 -15.23
C VAL A 98 -2.94 8.31 -15.08
N GLN A 99 -3.90 8.33 -16.00
CA GLN A 99 -4.97 7.33 -16.07
C GLN A 99 -4.48 6.11 -16.84
N LEU A 100 -4.23 5.00 -16.14
CA LEU A 100 -3.64 3.79 -16.72
C LEU A 100 -4.69 2.93 -17.45
N THR A 101 -5.88 2.77 -16.86
CA THR A 101 -7.04 2.11 -17.49
C THR A 101 -8.33 2.88 -17.13
N GLU A 102 -9.40 2.64 -17.88
CA GLU A 102 -10.69 3.32 -17.61
C GLU A 102 -11.35 2.90 -16.29
N LYS A 103 -11.04 1.69 -15.81
CA LYS A 103 -11.72 1.07 -14.65
C LYS A 103 -10.91 1.13 -13.37
N SER A 104 -9.59 1.24 -13.47
CA SER A 104 -8.72 1.27 -12.29
C SER A 104 -8.74 2.63 -11.59
N ILE A 105 -8.54 2.60 -10.27
CA ILE A 105 -8.57 3.78 -9.42
C ILE A 105 -7.24 3.93 -8.71
N ASN A 106 -6.50 4.99 -9.04
CA ASN A 106 -5.36 5.43 -8.25
C ASN A 106 -5.88 6.11 -6.98
N LEU A 107 -5.64 5.47 -5.84
CA LEU A 107 -6.11 5.92 -4.54
C LEU A 107 -5.13 6.84 -3.82
N HIS A 108 -3.94 7.12 -4.39
CA HIS A 108 -2.97 8.00 -3.76
C HIS A 108 -3.57 9.37 -3.43
N MET A 109 -3.47 9.78 -2.15
CA MET A 109 -4.09 11.00 -1.61
C MET A 109 -5.59 11.13 -1.92
N LYS A 110 -6.32 9.98 -1.89
CA LYS A 110 -7.76 9.91 -2.14
C LYS A 110 -8.45 8.93 -1.20
N THR A 111 -9.77 9.01 -1.16
CA THR A 111 -10.62 8.03 -0.49
C THR A 111 -11.52 7.32 -1.49
N PHE A 112 -11.93 6.10 -1.14
CA PHE A 112 -12.93 5.33 -1.87
C PHE A 112 -13.92 4.70 -0.89
N LYS A 113 -15.22 4.87 -1.13
CA LYS A 113 -16.26 4.26 -0.30
C LYS A 113 -16.48 2.80 -0.69
N LEU A 114 -16.23 1.90 0.25
CA LEU A 114 -16.66 0.50 0.14
C LEU A 114 -18.11 0.33 0.61
N ASP A 115 -18.52 1.13 1.59
CA ASP A 115 -19.88 1.22 2.12
C ASP A 115 -20.12 2.65 2.68
N ASP A 116 -21.35 2.93 3.16
CA ASP A 116 -21.70 4.25 3.69
C ASP A 116 -20.84 4.65 4.89
N ASP A 117 -20.38 3.67 5.69
CA ASP A 117 -19.60 3.85 6.90
C ASP A 117 -18.25 3.07 6.86
N LEU A 118 -17.79 2.69 5.66
CA LEU A 118 -16.49 2.04 5.44
C LEU A 118 -15.78 2.64 4.23
N ILE A 119 -14.62 3.22 4.47
CA ILE A 119 -13.83 3.89 3.44
C ILE A 119 -12.41 3.32 3.38
N LEU A 120 -11.85 3.35 2.17
CA LEU A 120 -10.41 3.21 1.96
C LEU A 120 -9.80 4.62 1.94
N LEU A 121 -8.65 4.80 2.59
CA LEU A 121 -7.78 5.96 2.44
C LEU A 121 -6.44 5.49 1.89
N GLY A 122 -5.96 6.07 0.80
CA GLY A 122 -4.71 5.65 0.15
C GLY A 122 -3.61 6.69 0.24
N VAL A 123 -2.41 6.26 0.67
CA VAL A 123 -1.18 7.04 0.56
C VAL A 123 -0.05 6.12 0.09
N GLY A 124 0.33 6.27 -1.16
CA GLY A 124 1.38 5.47 -1.80
C GLY A 124 2.79 5.94 -1.46
N GLY A 125 3.76 5.20 -1.95
CA GLY A 125 5.18 5.46 -1.78
C GLY A 125 5.79 4.82 -0.55
N SER A 126 7.11 4.91 -0.46
CA SER A 126 7.87 4.35 0.65
C SER A 126 8.95 5.31 1.12
N ILE A 127 9.20 5.32 2.40
CA ILE A 127 10.46 5.80 2.95
C ILE A 127 11.56 4.81 2.56
N SER A 128 12.74 5.28 2.21
CA SER A 128 13.88 4.37 2.05
C SER A 128 14.15 3.65 3.34
N SER A 129 14.41 2.36 3.23
CA SER A 129 14.99 1.61 4.34
C SER A 129 16.25 2.32 4.84
N PRO A 130 16.37 2.63 6.12
CA PRO A 130 17.63 3.13 6.65
C PRO A 130 18.69 2.09 6.31
N SER A 131 19.61 2.43 5.43
CA SER A 131 20.84 1.64 5.31
C SER A 131 21.45 1.64 6.70
N THR A 132 22.08 0.54 7.09
CA THR A 132 22.67 0.27 8.41
C THR A 132 23.74 1.27 8.89
N SER A 133 23.92 2.39 8.21
CA SER A 133 24.72 3.53 8.65
C SER A 133 23.85 4.41 9.53
N GLU A 134 24.32 4.64 10.74
CA GLU A 134 23.76 5.56 11.73
C GLU A 134 23.34 6.89 11.08
N VAL A 135 22.07 7.03 10.76
CA VAL A 135 21.52 8.27 10.24
C VAL A 135 21.31 9.17 11.47
N ASN A 136 22.08 10.21 11.53
CA ASN A 136 21.98 11.22 12.59
C ASN A 136 20.71 12.03 12.34
N ILE A 137 19.59 11.58 12.93
CA ILE A 137 18.24 12.15 12.78
C ILE A 137 18.17 13.65 13.18
N HIS A 138 19.15 14.13 13.93
CA HIS A 138 19.13 15.44 14.57
C HIS A 138 19.64 16.63 13.72
N SER A 139 20.06 16.43 12.48
CA SER A 139 20.77 17.48 11.72
C SER A 139 19.98 18.15 10.59
N TYR A 140 18.72 17.81 10.38
CA TYR A 140 17.93 18.41 9.30
C TYR A 140 16.79 19.26 9.86
N HIS A 141 16.98 20.58 9.90
CA HIS A 141 15.90 21.55 10.07
C HIS A 141 15.33 21.90 8.71
N ILE A 142 14.11 21.46 8.44
CA ILE A 142 13.28 21.99 7.37
C ILE A 142 12.23 22.85 8.07
N ASP A 143 12.29 24.15 7.85
CA ASP A 143 11.46 25.13 8.57
C ASP A 143 9.98 25.09 8.16
N ASN A 144 9.62 24.39 7.10
CA ASN A 144 8.24 24.35 6.61
C ASN A 144 7.92 23.05 5.84
N TRP A 145 7.63 22.00 6.56
CA TRP A 145 7.25 20.70 6.02
C TRP A 145 5.95 20.73 5.21
N ASP A 146 5.03 21.64 5.56
CA ASP A 146 3.69 21.72 4.97
C ASP A 146 3.71 22.12 3.49
N ASN A 147 4.81 22.75 3.04
CA ASN A 147 4.99 23.18 1.65
C ASN A 147 5.77 22.19 0.79
N ILE A 148 6.18 21.04 1.34
CA ILE A 148 6.88 20.00 0.59
C ILE A 148 5.89 18.91 0.23
N GLU A 149 5.71 18.69 -1.06
CA GLU A 149 4.81 17.66 -1.57
C GLU A 149 5.46 16.28 -1.47
N TRP A 150 4.72 15.30 -0.94
CA TRP A 150 5.14 13.91 -0.92
C TRP A 150 5.11 13.33 -2.35
N LYS A 151 6.27 12.89 -2.86
CA LYS A 151 6.44 12.32 -4.20
C LYS A 151 6.64 10.80 -4.21
N GLY A 152 6.36 10.15 -3.09
CA GLY A 152 6.35 8.69 -2.99
C GLY A 152 7.71 8.01 -2.82
N TYR A 153 8.80 8.76 -2.83
CA TYR A 153 10.15 8.25 -2.67
C TYR A 153 11.05 9.29 -2.00
N PRO A 154 12.20 8.86 -1.43
CA PRO A 154 13.12 9.78 -0.77
C PRO A 154 13.54 10.92 -1.68
N TYR A 155 13.32 12.14 -1.22
CA TYR A 155 13.82 13.32 -1.89
C TYR A 155 15.35 13.29 -1.90
N MET A 156 15.93 13.33 -3.09
CA MET A 156 17.34 13.53 -3.28
C MET A 156 17.58 15.01 -3.60
N ASN A 157 17.85 15.83 -2.61
CA ASN A 157 18.29 17.20 -2.85
C ASN A 157 19.74 17.26 -3.38
N ASP A 158 20.47 16.16 -3.20
CA ASP A 158 21.82 15.98 -3.73
C ASP A 158 21.90 14.55 -4.28
N ILE A 159 22.39 14.43 -5.50
CA ILE A 159 22.54 13.17 -6.26
C ILE A 159 23.26 12.08 -5.44
N ASN A 160 23.93 12.44 -4.36
CA ASN A 160 24.81 11.54 -3.60
C ASN A 160 24.38 11.27 -2.16
N LYS A 161 23.30 11.84 -1.64
CA LYS A 161 22.87 11.66 -0.24
C LYS A 161 21.35 11.52 -0.10
N PRO A 162 20.85 10.30 0.05
CA PRO A 162 19.44 10.11 0.38
C PRO A 162 19.11 10.68 1.76
N LEU A 163 18.09 11.51 1.83
CA LEU A 163 17.57 12.12 3.06
C LEU A 163 16.51 11.21 3.66
N PHE A 164 16.87 10.25 4.50
CA PHE A 164 15.92 9.24 5.01
C PHE A 164 14.96 9.76 6.07
N ALA A 165 15.45 10.47 7.09
CA ALA A 165 14.61 11.00 8.15
C ALA A 165 13.58 12.04 7.66
N PRO A 166 13.94 12.98 6.76
CA PRO A 166 12.97 13.85 6.11
C PRO A 166 11.86 13.14 5.38
N CYS A 167 12.12 11.95 4.79
CA CYS A 167 11.11 11.22 4.03
C CYS A 167 10.03 10.62 4.92
N ASP A 168 10.38 10.09 6.08
CA ASP A 168 9.41 9.58 7.04
C ASP A 168 8.51 10.72 7.53
N LYS A 169 9.08 11.86 7.88
CA LYS A 169 8.32 13.05 8.27
C LYS A 169 7.39 13.55 7.18
N LEU A 170 7.84 13.61 5.93
CA LEU A 170 7.00 13.99 4.78
C LEU A 170 5.86 13.00 4.55
N PHE A 171 6.11 11.71 4.75
CA PHE A 171 5.07 10.70 4.68
C PHE A 171 4.00 10.90 5.76
N GLY A 172 4.42 11.21 7.01
CA GLY A 172 3.52 11.56 8.11
C GLY A 172 2.67 12.81 7.81
N VAL A 173 3.27 13.85 7.23
CA VAL A 173 2.54 15.05 6.78
C VAL A 173 1.52 14.70 5.70
N ALA A 174 1.88 13.85 4.72
CA ALA A 174 0.96 13.42 3.69
C ALA A 174 -0.23 12.62 4.25
N LEU A 175 0.04 11.71 5.19
CA LEU A 175 -1.01 10.95 5.89
C LEU A 175 -1.99 11.87 6.63
N THR A 176 -1.46 12.81 7.41
CA THR A 176 -2.25 13.78 8.18
C THR A 176 -3.08 14.67 7.24
N LYS A 177 -2.47 15.22 6.19
CA LYS A 177 -3.17 16.03 5.19
C LYS A 177 -4.30 15.26 4.51
N ALA A 178 -4.04 14.02 4.10
CA ALA A 178 -5.06 13.18 3.48
C ALA A 178 -6.21 12.86 4.44
N TRP A 179 -5.89 12.58 5.70
CA TRP A 179 -6.90 12.33 6.74
C TRP A 179 -7.78 13.56 6.98
N ASP A 180 -7.19 14.69 7.28
CA ASP A 180 -7.90 15.91 7.66
C ASP A 180 -8.77 16.45 6.53
N THR A 181 -8.34 16.26 5.27
CA THR A 181 -9.05 16.81 4.11
C THR A 181 -10.07 15.85 3.49
N LEU A 182 -9.86 14.54 3.60
CA LEU A 182 -10.61 13.55 2.81
C LEU A 182 -11.46 12.61 3.66
N VAL A 183 -11.11 12.40 4.93
CA VAL A 183 -11.85 11.50 5.81
C VAL A 183 -12.98 12.28 6.49
N PRO A 184 -14.26 11.87 6.29
CA PRO A 184 -15.39 12.54 6.92
C PRO A 184 -15.24 12.60 8.45
N ASN A 185 -15.65 13.70 9.06
CA ASN A 185 -15.67 13.84 10.52
C ASN A 185 -16.93 13.15 11.10
N ASP A 186 -17.03 11.85 10.89
CA ASP A 186 -18.08 10.97 11.39
C ASP A 186 -17.46 9.69 11.99
N ASN A 187 -18.27 8.68 12.27
CA ASN A 187 -17.83 7.41 12.83
C ASN A 187 -17.45 6.35 11.78
N SER A 188 -17.30 6.74 10.50
CA SER A 188 -16.90 5.82 9.44
C SER A 188 -15.58 5.14 9.77
N LYS A 189 -15.53 3.83 9.56
CA LYS A 189 -14.30 3.04 9.70
C LYS A 189 -13.43 3.21 8.47
N VAL A 190 -12.13 3.17 8.68
CA VAL A 190 -11.13 3.38 7.65
C VAL A 190 -10.23 2.15 7.51
N ILE A 191 -10.02 1.71 6.29
CA ILE A 191 -8.91 0.83 5.93
C ILE A 191 -7.87 1.69 5.25
N LEU A 192 -6.70 1.79 5.87
CA LEU A 192 -5.58 2.55 5.34
C LEU A 192 -4.80 1.67 4.35
N ILE A 193 -4.69 2.14 3.11
CA ILE A 193 -3.96 1.48 2.03
C ILE A 193 -2.66 2.25 1.80
N THR A 194 -1.54 1.62 2.12
CA THR A 194 -0.21 2.21 1.93
C THR A 194 0.69 1.24 1.17
N HIS A 195 1.78 1.74 0.57
CA HIS A 195 2.82 0.84 0.09
C HIS A 195 3.78 0.50 1.22
N ASN A 196 4.24 1.50 1.98
CA ASN A 196 5.08 1.29 3.16
C ASN A 196 4.23 0.86 4.37
N GLY A 197 4.76 0.00 5.23
CA GLY A 197 4.10 -0.42 6.47
C GLY A 197 4.60 0.32 7.72
N PRO A 198 3.98 0.09 8.90
CA PRO A 198 4.39 0.68 10.17
C PRO A 198 5.70 0.05 10.68
N PHE A 199 6.52 0.83 11.39
CA PHE A 199 7.84 0.41 11.88
C PHE A 199 7.77 -0.69 12.95
N SER A 200 6.87 -0.54 13.92
CA SER A 200 6.79 -1.42 15.09
C SER A 200 6.06 -2.74 14.83
N CYS A 201 5.99 -3.18 13.57
CA CYS A 201 5.31 -4.42 13.20
C CYS A 201 6.26 -5.37 12.46
N ASP A 202 6.19 -6.67 12.78
CA ASP A 202 7.01 -7.70 12.12
C ASP A 202 6.76 -7.79 10.60
N THR A 203 5.64 -7.26 10.12
CA THR A 203 5.31 -7.21 8.68
C THR A 203 6.21 -6.27 7.88
N THR A 204 7.07 -5.48 8.54
CA THR A 204 8.06 -4.59 7.94
C THR A 204 9.50 -5.02 8.21
N ASN A 205 9.69 -6.20 8.80
CA ASN A 205 11.01 -6.76 9.07
C ASN A 205 11.48 -7.64 7.92
N ALA A 206 12.71 -7.42 7.48
CA ALA A 206 13.40 -8.27 6.51
C ALA A 206 14.73 -8.74 7.07
N ILE A 207 15.20 -9.91 6.64
CA ILE A 207 16.52 -10.44 7.02
C ILE A 207 17.47 -10.21 5.85
N SER A 208 18.56 -9.51 6.10
CA SER A 208 19.63 -9.38 5.10
C SER A 208 20.27 -10.74 4.82
N GLY A 209 20.22 -11.18 3.55
CA GLY A 209 20.64 -12.53 3.15
C GLY A 209 22.09 -12.93 3.45
N SER A 210 22.98 -11.96 3.69
CA SER A 210 24.41 -12.22 3.97
C SER A 210 24.85 -12.01 5.42
N SER A 211 24.06 -11.31 6.23
CA SER A 211 24.51 -10.87 7.57
C SER A 211 23.62 -11.29 8.72
N SER A 212 22.49 -11.96 8.46
CA SER A 212 21.46 -12.29 9.46
C SER A 212 20.97 -11.06 10.26
N LYS A 213 21.21 -9.84 9.74
CA LYS A 213 20.73 -8.60 10.36
C LYS A 213 19.30 -8.36 9.98
N VAL A 214 18.47 -8.00 10.95
CA VAL A 214 17.11 -7.52 10.69
C VAL A 214 17.19 -6.11 10.12
N ILE A 215 16.53 -5.90 9.01
CA ILE A 215 16.32 -4.59 8.38
C ILE A 215 14.89 -4.19 8.69
N TYR A 216 14.72 -3.01 9.25
CA TYR A 216 13.43 -2.40 9.52
C TYR A 216 13.13 -1.43 8.38
N SER A 217 12.07 -1.71 7.62
CA SER A 217 11.67 -0.89 6.45
C SER A 217 10.39 -0.09 6.70
N GLY A 218 9.87 -0.13 7.91
CA GLY A 218 8.63 0.55 8.27
C GLY A 218 8.82 2.03 8.65
N SER A 219 7.70 2.75 8.70
CA SER A 219 7.58 4.17 9.02
C SER A 219 7.19 4.39 10.49
N LEU A 220 7.94 5.20 11.22
CA LEU A 220 7.60 5.64 12.57
C LEU A 220 6.42 6.62 12.57
N GLU A 221 6.33 7.50 11.59
CA GLU A 221 5.20 8.43 11.43
C GLU A 221 3.89 7.67 11.16
N LEU A 222 3.96 6.54 10.45
CA LEU A 222 2.79 5.67 10.26
C LEU A 222 2.38 4.97 11.55
N ASP A 223 3.35 4.56 12.39
CA ASP A 223 3.05 4.02 13.72
C ASP A 223 2.25 5.02 14.54
N GLU A 224 2.76 6.25 14.68
CA GLU A 224 2.11 7.32 15.43
C GLU A 224 0.73 7.64 14.85
N PHE A 225 0.63 7.70 13.53
CA PHE A 225 -0.64 7.96 12.85
C PHE A 225 -1.70 6.89 13.15
N ILE A 226 -1.35 5.63 13.04
CA ILE A 226 -2.25 4.50 13.34
C ILE A 226 -2.67 4.52 14.81
N ILE A 227 -1.72 4.76 15.74
CA ILE A 227 -2.00 4.81 17.17
C ILE A 227 -2.98 5.94 17.50
N ASN A 228 -2.79 7.11 16.91
CA ASN A 228 -3.63 8.29 17.16
C ASN A 228 -5.04 8.17 16.59
N HIS A 229 -5.26 7.28 15.59
CA HIS A 229 -6.55 7.10 14.91
C HIS A 229 -7.11 5.68 15.06
N ASN A 230 -6.63 4.88 16.03
CA ASN A 230 -6.97 3.46 16.18
C ASN A 230 -8.43 3.16 16.55
N ASP A 231 -9.22 4.16 16.87
CA ASP A 231 -10.66 4.08 17.07
C ASP A 231 -11.42 3.97 15.74
N ARG A 232 -10.84 4.50 14.66
CA ARG A 232 -11.41 4.53 13.32
C ARG A 232 -10.67 3.67 12.30
N ILE A 233 -9.34 3.61 12.35
CA ILE A 233 -8.53 2.76 11.47
C ILE A 233 -8.64 1.30 11.93
N ILE A 234 -9.38 0.49 11.16
CA ILE A 234 -9.56 -0.94 11.47
C ILE A 234 -8.47 -1.82 10.88
N ALA A 235 -7.81 -1.37 9.80
CA ALA A 235 -6.64 -2.02 9.24
C ALA A 235 -5.71 -1.06 8.52
N ASN A 236 -4.44 -1.44 8.45
CA ASN A 236 -3.49 -0.99 7.45
C ASN A 236 -3.08 -2.19 6.58
N ILE A 237 -3.26 -2.06 5.27
CA ILE A 237 -2.83 -3.04 4.27
C ILE A 237 -1.67 -2.43 3.52
N HIS A 238 -0.52 -3.14 3.48
CA HIS A 238 0.71 -2.63 2.89
C HIS A 238 1.51 -3.70 2.13
N GLY A 239 2.56 -3.30 1.43
CA GLY A 239 3.52 -4.12 0.71
C GLY A 239 4.97 -3.79 1.08
N HIS A 240 5.81 -3.50 0.09
CA HIS A 240 7.19 -3.04 0.19
C HIS A 240 8.17 -4.04 0.81
N THR A 241 7.84 -4.60 1.95
CA THR A 241 8.71 -5.56 2.66
C THR A 241 8.36 -6.97 2.22
N HIS A 242 8.98 -7.46 1.14
CA HIS A 242 8.66 -8.76 0.54
C HIS A 242 8.74 -9.92 1.54
N GLN A 243 9.77 -9.90 2.42
CA GLN A 243 9.96 -10.92 3.45
C GLN A 243 9.02 -10.74 4.66
N GLY A 244 8.43 -9.57 4.82
CA GLY A 244 7.52 -9.23 5.91
C GLY A 244 6.12 -9.81 5.77
N LYS A 245 5.94 -10.79 4.84
CA LYS A 245 4.65 -11.47 4.68
C LYS A 245 4.11 -11.94 6.01
N GLY A 246 3.09 -11.28 6.49
CA GLY A 246 2.59 -11.51 7.84
C GLY A 246 1.31 -10.75 8.16
N MET A 247 0.88 -10.95 9.37
CA MET A 247 -0.17 -10.18 10.01
C MET A 247 0.32 -9.76 11.38
N GLY A 248 0.02 -8.55 11.76
CA GLY A 248 0.27 -8.00 13.07
C GLY A 248 -0.94 -7.21 13.54
N ARG A 249 -0.82 -6.65 14.74
CA ARG A 249 -1.85 -5.79 15.32
C ARG A 249 -1.20 -4.64 16.06
N MET A 250 -1.68 -3.44 15.81
CA MET A 250 -1.34 -2.24 16.57
C MET A 250 -2.61 -1.74 17.26
N ASN A 251 -2.70 -1.92 18.59
CA ASN A 251 -3.93 -1.70 19.37
C ASN A 251 -5.13 -2.46 18.76
N LYS A 252 -6.09 -1.74 18.15
CA LYS A 252 -7.28 -2.32 17.52
C LYS A 252 -7.14 -2.49 16.00
N THR A 253 -6.06 -1.98 15.42
CA THR A 253 -5.82 -1.95 13.97
C THR A 253 -5.10 -3.22 13.53
N GLU A 254 -5.66 -3.96 12.58
CA GLU A 254 -4.96 -5.09 11.92
C GLU A 254 -3.92 -4.57 10.94
N ILE A 255 -2.72 -5.13 10.96
CA ILE A 255 -1.63 -4.81 10.02
C ILE A 255 -1.43 -6.01 9.11
N ILE A 256 -1.54 -5.81 7.80
CA ILE A 256 -1.59 -6.90 6.82
C ILE A 256 -0.57 -6.65 5.71
N ASN A 257 0.39 -7.56 5.57
CA ASN A 257 1.28 -7.67 4.43
C ASN A 257 1.12 -9.07 3.82
N VAL A 258 0.60 -9.15 2.60
CA VAL A 258 0.35 -10.45 1.94
C VAL A 258 1.58 -11.05 1.29
N GLY A 259 2.69 -10.32 1.26
CA GLY A 259 3.92 -10.69 0.56
C GLY A 259 3.85 -10.32 -0.92
N ASP A 260 4.91 -10.58 -1.63
CA ASP A 260 5.14 -10.13 -2.99
C ASP A 260 4.52 -11.05 -4.05
N ALA A 261 3.76 -10.47 -4.97
CA ALA A 261 3.08 -11.18 -6.04
C ALA A 261 4.06 -11.77 -7.06
N GLN A 262 5.26 -11.17 -7.21
CA GLN A 262 6.30 -11.72 -8.08
C GLN A 262 6.72 -13.16 -7.69
N ASN A 263 6.57 -13.53 -6.41
CA ASN A 263 6.82 -14.88 -5.88
C ASN A 263 5.52 -15.67 -5.65
N GLY A 264 4.42 -15.24 -6.25
CA GLY A 264 3.12 -15.91 -6.21
C GLY A 264 2.34 -15.70 -4.91
N HIS A 265 2.70 -14.70 -4.08
CA HIS A 265 1.97 -14.38 -2.86
C HIS A 265 0.78 -13.44 -3.16
N TRP A 266 -0.32 -13.68 -2.48
CA TRP A 266 -1.52 -12.86 -2.54
C TRP A 266 -2.37 -13.06 -1.29
N GLY A 267 -3.39 -12.23 -1.11
CA GLY A 267 -4.25 -12.32 0.06
C GLY A 267 -5.73 -12.26 -0.28
N LYS A 268 -6.53 -12.83 0.62
CA LYS A 268 -7.98 -12.77 0.57
C LYS A 268 -8.49 -12.25 1.90
N VAL A 269 -9.27 -11.19 1.85
CA VAL A 269 -9.89 -10.59 3.02
C VAL A 269 -11.40 -10.59 2.83
N VAL A 270 -12.13 -10.99 3.87
CA VAL A 270 -13.58 -10.87 3.92
C VAL A 270 -13.94 -10.01 5.13
N LEU A 271 -14.56 -8.89 4.84
CA LEU A 271 -15.12 -7.96 5.80
C LEU A 271 -16.60 -8.27 6.01
N VAL A 272 -17.08 -8.09 7.23
CA VAL A 272 -18.50 -8.26 7.56
C VAL A 272 -18.96 -7.13 8.46
N LYS A 273 -20.15 -6.60 8.17
CA LYS A 273 -20.81 -5.63 9.03
C LYS A 273 -21.54 -6.39 10.13
N ASN A 274 -21.07 -6.25 11.37
CA ASN A 274 -21.62 -6.98 12.50
C ASN A 274 -22.85 -6.25 13.07
N LYS A 275 -24.03 -6.85 12.89
CA LYS A 275 -25.29 -6.31 13.42
C LYS A 275 -25.40 -6.38 14.94
N ASN A 276 -24.60 -7.23 15.59
CA ASN A 276 -24.65 -7.46 17.04
C ASN A 276 -23.75 -6.50 17.83
N THR A 277 -22.86 -5.77 17.16
CA THR A 277 -21.93 -4.81 17.78
C THR A 277 -22.08 -3.43 17.15
N ASN A 278 -23.25 -2.80 17.32
CA ASN A 278 -23.55 -1.46 16.79
C ASN A 278 -23.24 -1.27 15.29
N TYR A 279 -23.36 -2.33 14.48
CA TYR A 279 -23.05 -2.33 13.04
C TYR A 279 -21.58 -2.01 12.71
N GLU A 280 -20.65 -2.37 13.55
CA GLU A 280 -19.23 -2.17 13.27
C GLU A 280 -18.69 -3.18 12.23
N TRP A 281 -17.82 -2.69 11.34
CA TRP A 281 -17.09 -3.53 10.40
C TRP A 281 -15.99 -4.30 11.12
N CYS A 282 -15.87 -5.59 10.79
CA CYS A 282 -14.79 -6.44 11.28
C CYS A 282 -14.31 -7.43 10.22
N PHE A 283 -13.16 -8.03 10.47
CA PHE A 283 -12.62 -9.08 9.61
C PHE A 283 -13.26 -10.41 9.98
N LYS A 284 -13.96 -11.01 9.01
CA LYS A 284 -14.48 -12.38 9.12
C LYS A 284 -13.39 -13.39 8.81
N ARG A 285 -12.52 -13.05 7.81
CA ARG A 285 -11.45 -13.91 7.33
C ARG A 285 -10.33 -13.11 6.71
N ILE A 286 -9.11 -13.51 6.99
CA ILE A 286 -7.90 -13.02 6.34
C ILE A 286 -7.04 -14.24 6.00
N ASP A 287 -6.86 -14.51 4.71
CA ASP A 287 -6.02 -15.58 4.22
C ASP A 287 -4.81 -15.01 3.48
N ARG A 288 -3.65 -15.54 3.77
CA ARG A 288 -2.44 -15.34 2.99
C ARG A 288 -2.21 -16.58 2.16
N CYS A 289 -2.15 -16.41 0.86
CA CYS A 289 -2.08 -17.49 -0.11
C CYS A 289 -0.74 -17.48 -0.84
N THR A 290 -0.34 -18.63 -1.34
CA THR A 290 0.81 -18.76 -2.24
C THR A 290 0.39 -19.67 -3.38
N LEU A 291 0.58 -19.23 -4.62
CA LEU A 291 0.42 -20.08 -5.78
C LEU A 291 1.54 -21.12 -5.74
N LYS A 292 1.19 -22.38 -5.81
CA LYS A 292 2.16 -23.44 -6.01
C LYS A 292 2.45 -23.54 -7.51
N ASP A 293 3.72 -23.76 -7.84
CA ASP A 293 4.16 -24.00 -9.21
C ASP A 293 3.51 -25.23 -9.82
#